data_fc894854a9ca06366baa65dc40c29511
#
_entry.id   fc894854a9ca06366baa65dc40c29511
#
_cell.length_a   1.000
_cell.length_b   1.000
_cell.length_c   1.000
_cell.angle_alpha   90.00
_cell.angle_beta   90.00
_cell.angle_gamma   90.00
#
_symmetry.space_group_name_H-M   'P 1'
#
loop_
_entity.id
_entity.type
_entity.pdbx_description
1 polymer ?
#
loop_
_entity_poly.entity_id
_entity_poly.type
_entity_poly.pdbx_seq_one_letter_code
_entity_poly.pdbx_strand_id
1 'polypeptide(L)'
;MTKWMLTSCRACSRSTKRASSLCARSIAALAVILTCGTTTLLTSCSSSNDNPANPDSEKIKATDYSNKANWLQIPKITKDVDAFYIYGTSYIDDSFKEGAPNYAPLDNEEMRQRAMGEYMTNSSVFEESCNVFMPWYRQVGLKYGGEVTKKYGSIEAAFDGEPYTDIKAALDYYFEKCNNGRPFIIAGHSQGSAMVKYVLKNYFKEHPDYYKLMVAAYAIGFSVTKDELAANPHMKFATGESDAGVIVSYNTEGPKNVEQNAKNVVVLPGGISINPLNWKLDETYAPASMNKGTYRTKETPGEYEILQLDVDAQVNLARGVIVTTTTLPVTDGEDFFGPASFHEDDYQFFYNNIKENVVKRIATYKANLPQ
;
A
#
# COMPACT_ATOMS: atom_id res chain seq x y z
N MET A 1 46.72 7.13 -7.68
CA MET A 1 45.40 7.80 -7.74
C MET A 1 44.34 6.72 -7.50
N THR A 2 43.87 6.55 -6.29
CA THR A 2 42.67 5.81 -5.90
C THR A 2 42.73 5.49 -4.38
N LYS A 3 42.42 6.45 -3.55
CA LYS A 3 42.37 6.22 -2.07
C LYS A 3 41.48 7.23 -1.35
N TRP A 4 40.28 7.55 -1.91
CA TRP A 4 39.40 8.56 -1.32
C TRP A 4 37.89 8.22 -1.38
N MET A 5 37.52 6.94 -1.33
CA MET A 5 36.07 6.58 -1.35
C MET A 5 35.62 5.52 -0.31
N LEU A 6 36.34 5.31 0.79
CA LEU A 6 35.99 4.26 1.76
C LEU A 6 35.76 4.75 3.20
N THR A 7 35.58 6.05 3.44
CA THR A 7 35.45 6.57 4.82
C THR A 7 34.07 7.11 5.20
N SER A 8 33.07 7.15 4.32
CA SER A 8 31.74 7.70 4.67
C SER A 8 30.64 6.66 5.03
N CYS A 9 30.91 5.36 4.89
CA CYS A 9 29.90 4.33 5.08
C CYS A 9 29.85 3.69 6.48
N ARG A 10 30.79 4.01 7.39
CA ARG A 10 30.80 3.45 8.76
C ARG A 10 29.94 4.19 9.78
N ALA A 11 29.40 5.35 9.46
CA ALA A 11 28.56 6.12 10.36
C ALA A 11 27.08 5.71 10.31
N CYS A 12 26.61 5.14 9.20
CA CYS A 12 25.18 4.82 8.99
C CYS A 12 24.72 3.53 9.71
N SER A 13 25.62 2.54 9.93
CA SER A 13 25.23 1.26 10.53
C SER A 13 25.08 1.30 12.08
N ARG A 14 25.47 2.40 12.74
CA ARG A 14 25.30 2.55 14.19
C ARG A 14 24.05 3.31 14.62
N SER A 15 23.38 3.98 13.69
CA SER A 15 22.17 4.77 13.97
C SER A 15 20.90 3.91 14.04
N THR A 16 20.79 2.86 13.23
CA THR A 16 19.58 2.04 13.15
C THR A 16 19.29 1.17 14.38
N LYS A 17 20.31 0.83 15.17
CA LYS A 17 20.11 0.06 16.43
C LYS A 17 19.71 0.91 17.64
N ARG A 18 19.75 2.26 17.55
CA ARG A 18 19.32 3.14 18.66
C ARG A 18 17.91 3.71 18.48
N ALA A 19 17.36 3.73 17.28
CA ALA A 19 16.02 4.27 17.01
C ALA A 19 14.90 3.37 17.55
N SER A 20 15.09 2.05 17.57
CA SER A 20 14.08 1.10 18.06
C SER A 20 13.88 1.10 19.58
N SER A 21 14.77 1.70 20.36
CA SER A 21 14.65 1.71 21.84
C SER A 21 14.11 3.02 22.43
N LEU A 22 13.95 4.08 21.64
CA LEU A 22 13.48 5.38 22.12
C LEU A 22 11.97 5.63 21.88
N CYS A 23 11.33 4.87 21.03
CA CYS A 23 9.88 4.99 20.80
C CYS A 23 9.00 4.38 21.90
N ALA A 24 9.59 3.62 22.82
CA ALA A 24 8.87 2.91 23.90
C ALA A 24 8.64 3.70 25.19
N ARG A 25 8.98 5.00 25.28
CA ARG A 25 8.99 5.69 26.59
C ARG A 25 8.16 6.97 26.74
N SER A 26 7.28 7.33 25.82
CA SER A 26 6.56 8.62 25.95
C SER A 26 5.06 8.62 25.64
N ILE A 27 4.31 7.54 25.87
CA ILE A 27 2.84 7.64 25.91
C ILE A 27 2.31 6.87 27.13
N ALA A 28 2.44 7.47 28.30
CA ALA A 28 1.61 7.14 29.45
C ALA A 28 0.89 8.42 29.88
N ALA A 29 -0.44 8.35 29.89
CA ALA A 29 -1.43 9.22 30.51
C ALA A 29 -2.39 9.91 29.52
N LEU A 30 -3.58 9.34 29.36
CA LEU A 30 -4.84 9.96 29.72
C LEU A 30 -6.00 8.95 29.54
N ALA A 31 -6.33 8.27 30.60
CA ALA A 31 -7.63 7.60 30.72
C ALA A 31 -8.64 8.63 31.27
N VAL A 32 -9.70 8.92 30.52
CA VAL A 32 -10.89 9.58 31.04
C VAL A 32 -12.10 8.70 30.74
N ILE A 33 -12.67 8.22 31.83
CA ILE A 33 -13.94 7.50 31.92
C ILE A 33 -15.07 8.46 31.58
N LEU A 34 -16.00 8.08 30.71
CA LEU A 34 -17.33 8.65 30.69
C LEU A 34 -18.40 7.57 30.49
N THR A 35 -19.28 7.52 31.46
CA THR A 35 -20.42 6.64 31.63
C THR A 35 -21.63 7.00 30.75
N CYS A 36 -22.32 5.98 30.37
CA CYS A 36 -23.67 5.71 29.92
C CYS A 36 -24.72 6.84 29.94
N GLY A 37 -25.48 6.90 28.85
CA GLY A 37 -26.79 7.58 28.77
C GLY A 37 -27.54 7.19 27.51
N THR A 38 -28.42 6.20 27.61
CA THR A 38 -29.36 5.74 26.58
C THR A 38 -30.47 6.76 26.31
N THR A 39 -30.69 7.12 25.03
CA THR A 39 -32.05 7.48 24.55
C THR A 39 -32.13 7.23 23.03
N THR A 40 -33.05 6.33 22.70
CA THR A 40 -33.49 6.00 21.34
C THR A 40 -34.36 7.11 20.76
N LEU A 41 -34.01 7.59 19.56
CA LEU A 41 -34.95 8.25 18.66
C LEU A 41 -34.63 7.81 17.22
N LEU A 42 -35.55 7.01 16.67
CA LEU A 42 -35.61 6.64 15.27
C LEU A 42 -36.02 7.85 14.44
N THR A 43 -35.14 8.34 13.60
CA THR A 43 -35.50 9.17 12.46
C THR A 43 -34.71 8.68 11.26
N SER A 44 -35.44 8.17 10.26
CA SER A 44 -34.94 7.83 8.95
C SER A 44 -34.46 9.10 8.25
N CYS A 45 -33.17 9.19 7.93
CA CYS A 45 -32.66 10.16 6.99
C CYS A 45 -31.93 9.40 5.88
N SER A 46 -32.41 9.59 4.66
CA SER A 46 -31.73 9.25 3.42
C SER A 46 -30.33 9.85 3.43
N SER A 47 -29.31 9.01 3.37
CA SER A 47 -27.91 9.43 3.23
C SER A 47 -27.64 9.86 1.79
N SER A 48 -27.75 11.15 1.53
CA SER A 48 -26.94 11.78 0.48
C SER A 48 -25.51 11.85 1.02
N ASN A 49 -24.57 11.16 0.37
CA ASN A 49 -23.13 11.29 0.61
C ASN A 49 -22.65 12.62 0.02
N ASP A 50 -23.07 13.73 0.63
CA ASP A 50 -22.41 15.01 0.40
C ASP A 50 -21.29 15.14 1.44
N ASN A 51 -20.11 14.62 1.10
CA ASN A 51 -18.88 15.06 1.73
C ASN A 51 -18.72 16.56 1.38
N PRO A 52 -18.70 17.50 2.33
CA PRO A 52 -18.54 18.90 2.01
C PRO A 52 -17.19 19.05 1.30
N ALA A 53 -17.23 19.37 0.01
CA ALA A 53 -16.04 19.71 -0.76
C ALA A 53 -15.27 20.78 0.04
N ASN A 54 -14.01 20.49 0.35
CA ASN A 54 -13.14 21.44 1.04
C ASN A 54 -13.04 22.69 0.15
N PRO A 55 -13.53 23.88 0.58
CA PRO A 55 -13.54 25.07 -0.27
C PRO A 55 -12.14 25.57 -0.65
N ASP A 56 -11.08 25.01 -0.06
CA ASP A 56 -9.69 25.31 -0.41
C ASP A 56 -9.09 24.35 -1.44
N SER A 57 -9.80 23.28 -1.88
CA SER A 57 -9.29 22.31 -2.87
C SER A 57 -9.00 22.96 -4.24
N GLU A 58 -9.70 24.00 -4.62
CA GLU A 58 -9.44 24.76 -5.86
C GLU A 58 -8.11 25.54 -5.87
N LYS A 59 -7.46 25.71 -4.72
CA LYS A 59 -6.21 26.46 -4.57
C LYS A 59 -4.96 25.59 -4.48
N ILE A 60 -5.11 24.26 -4.39
CA ILE A 60 -3.97 23.35 -4.28
C ILE A 60 -3.30 23.24 -5.64
N LYS A 61 -2.07 23.77 -5.75
CA LYS A 61 -1.27 23.63 -6.96
C LYS A 61 -0.76 22.19 -7.06
N ALA A 62 -1.10 21.51 -8.14
CA ALA A 62 -0.57 20.20 -8.46
C ALA A 62 0.94 20.24 -8.71
N THR A 63 1.62 19.14 -8.40
CA THR A 63 3.01 18.92 -8.76
C THR A 63 3.15 18.80 -10.29
N ASP A 64 4.18 19.43 -10.86
CA ASP A 64 4.48 19.37 -12.30
C ASP A 64 5.24 18.10 -12.66
N TYR A 65 4.53 17.08 -13.15
CA TYR A 65 5.13 15.81 -13.55
C TYR A 65 5.79 15.80 -14.94
N SER A 66 5.76 16.90 -15.67
CA SER A 66 6.64 17.09 -16.82
C SER A 66 8.10 17.23 -16.40
N ASN A 67 8.35 17.66 -15.17
CA ASN A 67 9.66 17.67 -14.54
C ASN A 67 10.01 16.26 -14.01
N LYS A 68 10.99 15.62 -14.63
CA LYS A 68 11.46 14.27 -14.25
C LYS A 68 11.95 14.18 -12.79
N ALA A 69 12.37 15.29 -12.18
CA ALA A 69 12.78 15.33 -10.78
C ALA A 69 11.62 15.03 -9.81
N ASN A 70 10.37 15.13 -10.26
CA ASN A 70 9.15 14.81 -9.50
C ASN A 70 8.72 13.34 -9.63
N TRP A 71 9.59 12.51 -10.20
CA TRP A 71 9.46 11.05 -10.25
C TRP A 71 10.60 10.39 -9.48
N LEU A 72 10.27 9.38 -8.70
CA LEU A 72 11.27 8.47 -8.18
C LEU A 72 11.82 7.63 -9.32
N GLN A 73 10.92 7.12 -10.18
CA GLN A 73 11.27 6.30 -11.32
C GLN A 73 10.42 6.62 -12.55
N ILE A 74 11.09 6.90 -13.66
CA ILE A 74 10.55 6.83 -15.03
C ILE A 74 11.39 5.80 -15.77
N PRO A 75 10.86 4.64 -16.16
CA PRO A 75 11.64 3.58 -16.76
C PRO A 75 12.00 3.88 -18.22
N LYS A 76 13.06 3.24 -18.69
CA LYS A 76 13.22 3.00 -20.13
C LYS A 76 12.15 1.98 -20.55
N ILE A 77 11.34 2.31 -21.54
CA ILE A 77 10.28 1.41 -22.02
C ILE A 77 10.92 0.23 -22.75
N THR A 78 10.76 -0.96 -22.20
CA THR A 78 11.30 -2.23 -22.73
C THR A 78 10.27 -3.37 -22.66
N LYS A 79 9.12 -3.12 -22.01
CA LYS A 79 8.04 -4.10 -21.80
C LYS A 79 6.75 -3.59 -22.43
N ASP A 80 5.86 -4.52 -22.75
CA ASP A 80 4.55 -4.21 -23.34
C ASP A 80 3.50 -3.80 -22.30
N VAL A 81 3.82 -3.91 -21.01
CA VAL A 81 2.93 -3.59 -19.89
C VAL A 81 3.65 -2.65 -18.94
N ASP A 82 2.92 -1.71 -18.36
CA ASP A 82 3.46 -0.81 -17.35
C ASP A 82 3.00 -1.22 -15.95
N ALA A 83 3.75 -0.78 -14.92
CA ALA A 83 3.28 -0.76 -13.55
C ALA A 83 3.37 0.68 -13.02
N PHE A 84 2.25 1.24 -12.56
CA PHE A 84 2.21 2.51 -11.86
C PHE A 84 2.14 2.22 -10.38
N TYR A 85 3.24 2.49 -9.65
CA TYR A 85 3.38 2.16 -8.24
C TYR A 85 3.26 3.39 -7.34
N ILE A 86 2.43 3.30 -6.30
CA ILE A 86 2.21 4.33 -5.30
C ILE A 86 2.77 3.81 -3.97
N TYR A 87 3.86 4.43 -3.50
CA TYR A 87 4.54 3.99 -2.28
C TYR A 87 3.74 4.28 -1.01
N GLY A 88 4.02 3.48 0.03
CA GLY A 88 3.40 3.55 1.33
C GLY A 88 3.89 4.70 2.21
N THR A 89 3.51 4.67 3.49
CA THR A 89 3.88 5.73 4.44
C THR A 89 5.39 5.81 4.61
N SER A 90 5.99 6.90 4.15
CA SER A 90 7.42 7.15 4.17
C SER A 90 7.79 8.44 4.91
N TYR A 91 6.83 9.34 5.14
CA TYR A 91 6.96 10.53 5.98
C TYR A 91 6.53 10.20 7.39
N ILE A 92 7.46 9.66 8.21
CA ILE A 92 7.20 9.05 9.50
C ILE A 92 7.75 9.91 10.64
N ASP A 93 9.07 9.81 10.93
CA ASP A 93 9.69 10.47 12.08
C ASP A 93 9.65 11.99 11.94
N ASP A 94 9.87 12.49 10.73
CA ASP A 94 9.81 13.93 10.42
C ASP A 94 8.40 14.49 10.62
N SER A 95 7.34 13.69 10.47
CA SER A 95 5.94 14.11 10.68
C SER A 95 5.61 14.43 12.14
N PHE A 96 6.43 13.95 13.09
CA PHE A 96 6.27 14.20 14.52
C PHE A 96 7.07 15.40 15.03
N LYS A 97 7.93 16.00 14.19
CA LYS A 97 8.67 17.19 14.57
C LYS A 97 7.74 18.39 14.83
N GLU A 98 8.16 19.28 15.71
CA GLU A 98 7.41 20.52 15.97
C GLU A 98 7.30 21.36 14.69
N GLY A 99 6.07 21.79 14.36
CA GLY A 99 5.80 22.54 13.14
C GLY A 99 5.81 21.73 11.84
N ALA A 100 5.95 20.41 11.92
CA ALA A 100 5.90 19.54 10.73
C ALA A 100 4.56 19.69 9.99
N PRO A 101 4.57 19.80 8.65
CA PRO A 101 3.33 19.86 7.86
C PRO A 101 2.59 18.53 7.89
N ASN A 102 1.27 18.57 7.70
CA ASN A 102 0.41 17.39 7.64
C ASN A 102 0.74 16.48 6.44
N TYR A 103 1.19 17.08 5.35
CA TYR A 103 1.58 16.42 4.12
C TYR A 103 3.08 16.60 3.87
N ALA A 104 3.73 15.55 3.42
CA ALA A 104 5.17 15.55 3.20
C ALA A 104 5.58 16.56 2.12
N PRO A 105 6.57 17.42 2.36
CA PRO A 105 7.22 18.14 1.26
C PRO A 105 7.85 17.14 0.28
N LEU A 106 7.77 17.41 -1.04
CA LEU A 106 8.30 16.50 -2.06
C LEU A 106 9.82 16.26 -1.95
N ASP A 107 10.55 17.17 -1.33
CA ASP A 107 11.99 17.10 -1.11
C ASP A 107 12.36 16.57 0.29
N ASN A 108 11.39 16.10 1.08
CA ASN A 108 11.67 15.51 2.38
C ASN A 108 12.59 14.29 2.24
N GLU A 109 13.75 14.34 2.88
CA GLU A 109 14.81 13.35 2.72
C GLU A 109 14.43 12.00 3.31
N GLU A 110 13.80 11.96 4.49
CA GLU A 110 13.31 10.73 5.11
C GLU A 110 12.33 10.01 4.19
N MET A 111 11.33 10.73 3.70
CA MET A 111 10.33 10.18 2.78
C MET A 111 11.00 9.59 1.54
N ARG A 112 11.93 10.31 0.93
CA ARG A 112 12.62 9.83 -0.27
C ARG A 112 13.49 8.59 -0.01
N GLN A 113 14.18 8.52 1.11
CA GLN A 113 14.98 7.34 1.47
C GLN A 113 14.11 6.11 1.71
N ARG A 114 12.99 6.25 2.44
CA ARG A 114 12.08 5.15 2.72
C ARG A 114 11.35 4.67 1.44
N ALA A 115 10.86 5.60 0.63
CA ALA A 115 10.21 5.27 -0.64
C ALA A 115 11.18 4.60 -1.63
N MET A 116 12.47 4.98 -1.64
CA MET A 116 13.49 4.28 -2.42
C MET A 116 13.70 2.85 -1.90
N GLY A 117 13.64 2.63 -0.58
CA GLY A 117 13.66 1.28 0.01
C GLY A 117 12.49 0.44 -0.50
N GLU A 118 11.28 1.00 -0.48
CA GLU A 118 10.08 0.31 -0.97
C GLU A 118 10.13 0.06 -2.49
N TYR A 119 10.73 0.96 -3.28
CA TYR A 119 11.00 0.71 -4.69
C TYR A 119 11.86 -0.54 -4.89
N MET A 120 12.93 -0.69 -4.13
CA MET A 120 13.83 -1.85 -4.24
C MET A 120 13.23 -3.15 -3.72
N THR A 121 12.27 -3.11 -2.82
CA THR A 121 11.62 -4.29 -2.22
C THR A 121 10.28 -4.61 -2.88
N ASN A 122 9.27 -3.80 -2.63
CA ASN A 122 7.89 -4.10 -3.03
C ASN A 122 7.66 -3.92 -4.53
N SER A 123 8.07 -2.77 -5.11
CA SER A 123 7.79 -2.50 -6.52
C SER A 123 8.63 -3.35 -7.47
N SER A 124 9.79 -3.85 -7.02
CA SER A 124 10.67 -4.70 -7.80
C SER A 124 10.01 -6.02 -8.25
N VAL A 125 8.95 -6.45 -7.58
CA VAL A 125 8.17 -7.63 -7.97
C VAL A 125 7.57 -7.48 -9.38
N PHE A 126 7.38 -6.25 -9.87
CA PHE A 126 6.82 -5.95 -11.18
C PHE A 126 7.87 -5.76 -12.29
N GLU A 127 9.14 -5.50 -11.94
CA GLU A 127 10.18 -5.07 -12.90
C GLU A 127 10.49 -6.08 -14.01
N GLU A 128 10.34 -7.38 -13.73
CA GLU A 128 10.59 -8.41 -14.73
C GLU A 128 9.56 -8.35 -15.87
N SER A 129 8.32 -8.02 -15.56
CA SER A 129 7.18 -8.06 -16.49
C SER A 129 6.71 -6.70 -16.96
N CYS A 130 7.02 -5.62 -16.23
CA CYS A 130 6.47 -4.29 -16.44
C CYS A 130 7.55 -3.21 -16.48
N ASN A 131 7.22 -2.08 -17.14
CA ASN A 131 7.94 -0.83 -17.00
C ASN A 131 7.41 -0.12 -15.74
N VAL A 132 8.20 0.01 -14.69
CA VAL A 132 7.74 0.55 -13.40
C VAL A 132 7.86 2.07 -13.37
N PHE A 133 6.73 2.77 -13.24
CA PHE A 133 6.61 4.21 -13.00
C PHE A 133 6.28 4.46 -11.55
N MET A 134 6.97 5.38 -10.90
CA MET A 134 6.76 5.73 -9.49
C MET A 134 6.95 7.24 -9.28
N PRO A 135 5.86 8.00 -9.08
CA PRO A 135 5.93 9.43 -8.83
C PRO A 135 6.30 9.74 -7.38
N TRP A 136 7.01 10.85 -7.13
CA TRP A 136 6.99 11.49 -5.83
C TRP A 136 5.62 12.16 -5.64
N TYR A 137 5.02 12.04 -4.45
CA TYR A 137 3.79 12.75 -4.13
C TYR A 137 3.79 13.22 -2.68
N ARG A 138 3.08 14.29 -2.39
CA ARG A 138 2.91 14.83 -1.04
C ARG A 138 1.98 13.92 -0.25
N GLN A 139 2.53 12.92 0.38
CA GLN A 139 1.77 11.94 1.14
C GLN A 139 1.32 12.45 2.50
N VAL A 140 0.34 11.80 3.10
CA VAL A 140 -0.11 12.05 4.47
C VAL A 140 0.99 11.61 5.45
N GLY A 141 1.41 12.52 6.32
CA GLY A 141 2.36 12.20 7.39
C GLY A 141 1.76 11.23 8.42
N LEU A 142 2.59 10.37 9.00
CA LEU A 142 2.12 9.32 9.93
C LEU A 142 1.33 9.91 11.11
N LYS A 143 1.80 11.02 11.70
CA LYS A 143 1.11 11.69 12.81
C LYS A 143 -0.30 12.13 12.41
N TYR A 144 -0.42 12.89 11.34
CA TYR A 144 -1.70 13.42 10.87
C TYR A 144 -2.63 12.28 10.38
N GLY A 145 -2.09 11.30 9.67
CA GLY A 145 -2.83 10.11 9.25
C GLY A 145 -3.42 9.33 10.42
N GLY A 146 -2.67 9.21 11.51
CA GLY A 146 -3.17 8.61 12.76
C GLY A 146 -4.32 9.41 13.40
N GLU A 147 -4.22 10.75 13.42
CA GLU A 147 -5.29 11.64 13.92
C GLU A 147 -6.56 11.52 13.06
N VAL A 148 -6.42 11.53 11.73
CA VAL A 148 -7.51 11.39 10.76
C VAL A 148 -8.16 10.01 10.89
N THR A 149 -7.38 8.93 10.93
CA THR A 149 -7.89 7.57 11.08
C THR A 149 -8.67 7.41 12.40
N LYS A 150 -8.18 8.00 13.49
CA LYS A 150 -8.88 7.98 14.77
C LYS A 150 -10.23 8.71 14.70
N LYS A 151 -10.29 9.81 13.96
CA LYS A 151 -11.50 10.65 13.86
C LYS A 151 -12.53 10.12 12.87
N TYR A 152 -12.08 9.60 11.73
CA TYR A 152 -12.93 9.27 10.58
C TYR A 152 -12.94 7.77 10.22
N GLY A 153 -12.15 6.93 10.91
CA GLY A 153 -12.08 5.50 10.69
C GLY A 153 -11.13 5.04 9.57
N SER A 154 -10.65 5.95 8.74
CA SER A 154 -9.69 5.65 7.66
C SER A 154 -8.82 6.85 7.34
N ILE A 155 -7.55 6.59 6.94
CA ILE A 155 -6.63 7.60 6.42
C ILE A 155 -7.14 8.22 5.09
N GLU A 156 -8.00 7.53 4.36
CA GLU A 156 -8.56 8.01 3.10
C GLU A 156 -9.24 9.38 3.22
N ALA A 157 -9.76 9.70 4.41
CA ALA A 157 -10.34 11.03 4.68
C ALA A 157 -9.34 12.20 4.62
N ALA A 158 -8.03 11.91 4.57
CA ALA A 158 -6.97 12.90 4.40
C ALA A 158 -6.47 13.01 2.94
N PHE A 159 -7.02 12.23 2.01
CA PHE A 159 -6.51 12.19 0.63
C PHE A 159 -7.05 13.31 -0.25
N ASP A 160 -8.23 13.82 0.06
CA ASP A 160 -8.83 14.96 -0.65
C ASP A 160 -8.06 16.24 -0.32
N GLY A 161 -6.98 16.46 -1.08
CA GLY A 161 -6.02 17.53 -0.87
C GLY A 161 -4.77 17.30 -1.71
N GLU A 162 -3.59 17.62 -1.13
CA GLU A 162 -2.31 17.46 -1.82
C GLU A 162 -2.06 16.03 -2.31
N PRO A 163 -2.34 14.96 -1.53
CA PRO A 163 -2.00 13.60 -1.96
C PRO A 163 -2.72 13.20 -3.25
N TYR A 164 -4.03 13.39 -3.31
CA TYR A 164 -4.81 13.03 -4.50
C TYR A 164 -4.57 13.99 -5.66
N THR A 165 -4.39 15.28 -5.38
CA THR A 165 -4.04 16.28 -6.41
C THR A 165 -2.76 15.90 -7.13
N ASP A 166 -1.73 15.46 -6.40
CA ASP A 166 -0.46 15.04 -6.97
C ASP A 166 -0.61 13.71 -7.74
N ILE A 167 -1.24 12.70 -7.14
CA ILE A 167 -1.41 11.40 -7.82
C ILE A 167 -2.28 11.54 -9.08
N LYS A 168 -3.34 12.36 -9.05
CA LYS A 168 -4.15 12.66 -10.24
C LYS A 168 -3.30 13.29 -11.33
N ALA A 169 -2.50 14.31 -11.01
CA ALA A 169 -1.63 14.97 -11.99
C ALA A 169 -0.56 14.04 -12.55
N ALA A 170 -0.02 13.13 -11.71
CA ALA A 170 0.93 12.11 -12.15
C ALA A 170 0.28 11.12 -13.11
N LEU A 171 -0.95 10.68 -12.84
CA LEU A 171 -1.71 9.79 -13.72
C LEU A 171 -2.08 10.48 -15.03
N ASP A 172 -2.53 11.74 -14.99
CA ASP A 172 -2.81 12.52 -16.21
C ASP A 172 -1.57 12.58 -17.09
N TYR A 173 -0.41 12.96 -16.54
CA TYR A 173 0.85 12.98 -17.28
C TYR A 173 1.26 11.60 -17.78
N TYR A 174 1.13 10.58 -16.95
CA TYR A 174 1.45 9.20 -17.31
C TYR A 174 0.62 8.73 -18.51
N PHE A 175 -0.69 8.86 -18.46
CA PHE A 175 -1.57 8.40 -19.55
C PHE A 175 -1.41 9.24 -20.83
N GLU A 176 -1.27 10.54 -20.70
CA GLU A 176 -1.14 11.44 -21.86
C GLU A 176 0.23 11.39 -22.53
N LYS A 177 1.31 11.19 -21.77
CA LYS A 177 2.68 11.39 -22.28
C LYS A 177 3.56 10.15 -22.23
N CYS A 178 3.27 9.19 -21.35
CA CYS A 178 4.17 8.06 -21.08
C CYS A 178 3.59 6.71 -21.51
N ASN A 179 2.33 6.43 -21.21
CA ASN A 179 1.71 5.12 -21.34
C ASN A 179 1.55 4.65 -22.79
N ASN A 180 1.19 5.55 -23.71
CA ASN A 180 0.98 5.24 -25.12
C ASN A 180 0.02 4.04 -25.36
N GLY A 181 -1.05 3.92 -24.57
CA GLY A 181 -2.07 2.88 -24.70
C GLY A 181 -1.65 1.47 -24.28
N ARG A 182 -0.50 1.31 -23.60
CA ARG A 182 -0.11 0.00 -23.06
C ARG A 182 -1.04 -0.40 -21.91
N PRO A 183 -1.34 -1.70 -21.79
CA PRO A 183 -1.93 -2.23 -20.55
C PRO A 183 -1.08 -1.89 -19.35
N PHE A 184 -1.73 -1.74 -18.18
CA PHE A 184 -1.01 -1.38 -16.97
C PHE A 184 -1.51 -2.11 -15.74
N ILE A 185 -0.65 -2.22 -14.76
CA ILE A 185 -0.93 -2.59 -13.38
C ILE A 185 -0.85 -1.30 -12.55
N ILE A 186 -1.81 -1.07 -11.65
CA ILE A 186 -1.64 -0.08 -10.60
C ILE A 186 -1.39 -0.82 -9.29
N ALA A 187 -0.39 -0.40 -8.53
CA ALA A 187 0.00 -1.11 -7.32
C ALA A 187 0.42 -0.16 -6.21
N GLY A 188 0.37 -0.63 -4.98
CA GLY A 188 0.85 0.09 -3.82
C GLY A 188 0.93 -0.81 -2.60
N HIS A 189 1.47 -0.24 -1.50
CA HIS A 189 1.49 -0.85 -0.19
C HIS A 189 0.98 0.15 0.86
N SER A 190 0.31 -0.33 1.91
CA SER A 190 -0.09 0.51 3.04
C SER A 190 -0.90 1.75 2.62
N GLN A 191 -0.46 2.96 2.95
CA GLN A 191 -1.05 4.22 2.48
C GLN A 191 -1.13 4.29 0.95
N GLY A 192 -0.14 3.73 0.24
CA GLY A 192 -0.15 3.63 -1.22
C GLY A 192 -1.30 2.76 -1.72
N SER A 193 -1.62 1.65 -1.05
CA SER A 193 -2.78 0.81 -1.37
C SER A 193 -4.12 1.50 -1.08
N ALA A 194 -4.20 2.25 0.02
CA ALA A 194 -5.37 3.09 0.28
C ALA A 194 -5.56 4.13 -0.83
N MET A 195 -4.46 4.74 -1.33
CA MET A 195 -4.49 5.66 -2.46
C MET A 195 -4.86 4.96 -3.77
N VAL A 196 -4.37 3.73 -4.04
CA VAL A 196 -4.81 2.92 -5.19
C VAL A 196 -6.33 2.75 -5.16
N LYS A 197 -6.91 2.37 -4.03
CA LYS A 197 -8.37 2.26 -3.86
C LYS A 197 -9.08 3.60 -4.12
N TYR A 198 -8.52 4.70 -3.60
CA TYR A 198 -9.07 6.03 -3.79
C TYR A 198 -9.07 6.44 -5.27
N VAL A 199 -7.99 6.15 -6.00
CA VAL A 199 -7.87 6.34 -7.46
C VAL A 199 -8.90 5.48 -8.22
N LEU A 200 -9.08 4.22 -7.84
CA LEU A 200 -10.09 3.35 -8.46
C LEU A 200 -11.50 3.91 -8.30
N LYS A 201 -11.84 4.43 -7.12
CA LYS A 201 -13.16 4.99 -6.80
C LYS A 201 -13.45 6.31 -7.51
N ASN A 202 -12.44 7.14 -7.74
CA ASN A 202 -12.60 8.51 -8.22
C ASN A 202 -12.02 8.70 -9.62
N TYR A 203 -10.71 8.61 -9.81
CA TYR A 203 -10.05 8.88 -11.09
C TYR A 203 -10.52 7.96 -12.22
N PHE A 204 -10.50 6.66 -12.00
CA PHE A 204 -10.90 5.72 -13.05
C PHE A 204 -12.40 5.65 -13.31
N LYS A 205 -13.22 6.10 -12.38
CA LYS A 205 -14.65 6.31 -12.63
C LYS A 205 -14.88 7.43 -13.64
N GLU A 206 -14.04 8.47 -13.60
CA GLU A 206 -14.06 9.59 -14.54
C GLU A 206 -13.35 9.27 -15.87
N HIS A 207 -12.41 8.29 -15.85
CA HIS A 207 -11.59 7.88 -17.00
C HIS A 207 -11.78 6.39 -17.34
N PRO A 208 -13.01 5.96 -17.77
CA PRO A 208 -13.30 4.55 -18.01
C PRO A 208 -12.48 3.94 -19.16
N ASP A 209 -11.97 4.77 -20.07
CA ASP A 209 -11.13 4.27 -21.18
C ASP A 209 -9.72 3.91 -20.68
N TYR A 210 -9.16 4.65 -19.74
CA TYR A 210 -7.92 4.25 -19.06
C TYR A 210 -8.15 3.02 -18.19
N TYR A 211 -9.30 2.95 -17.47
CA TYR A 211 -9.63 1.80 -16.65
C TYR A 211 -9.65 0.48 -17.43
N LYS A 212 -10.11 0.49 -18.69
CA LYS A 212 -10.11 -0.70 -19.58
C LYS A 212 -8.72 -1.25 -19.87
N LEU A 213 -7.67 -0.43 -19.77
CA LEU A 213 -6.29 -0.86 -19.94
C LEU A 213 -5.70 -1.53 -18.68
N MET A 214 -6.43 -1.53 -17.55
CA MET A 214 -5.94 -2.09 -16.30
C MET A 214 -5.93 -3.62 -16.34
N VAL A 215 -4.74 -4.19 -16.21
CA VAL A 215 -4.54 -5.65 -16.06
C VAL A 215 -4.98 -6.09 -14.67
N ALA A 216 -4.54 -5.39 -13.63
CA ALA A 216 -4.91 -5.60 -12.24
C ALA A 216 -4.53 -4.39 -11.37
N ALA A 217 -5.17 -4.28 -10.20
CA ALA A 217 -4.77 -3.39 -9.12
C ALA A 217 -4.27 -4.23 -7.94
N TYR A 218 -3.01 -4.07 -7.54
CA TYR A 218 -2.46 -4.71 -6.35
C TYR A 218 -2.50 -3.71 -5.18
N ALA A 219 -3.58 -3.79 -4.40
CA ALA A 219 -3.80 -2.97 -3.21
C ALA A 219 -3.47 -3.80 -1.95
N ILE A 220 -2.18 -4.05 -1.73
CA ILE A 220 -1.67 -4.95 -0.68
C ILE A 220 -1.37 -4.15 0.59
N GLY A 221 -1.69 -4.71 1.77
CA GLY A 221 -1.44 -4.07 3.05
C GLY A 221 -2.45 -2.97 3.41
N PHE A 222 -3.64 -2.97 2.78
CA PHE A 222 -4.77 -2.15 3.20
C PHE A 222 -6.08 -2.79 2.73
N SER A 223 -7.05 -3.00 3.64
CA SER A 223 -8.27 -3.73 3.32
C SER A 223 -9.08 -3.10 2.18
N VAL A 224 -9.49 -3.93 1.25
CA VAL A 224 -10.63 -3.70 0.34
C VAL A 224 -11.86 -4.31 0.99
N THR A 225 -12.95 -3.56 1.10
CA THR A 225 -14.15 -4.03 1.81
C THR A 225 -15.29 -4.39 0.88
N LYS A 226 -16.19 -5.26 1.36
CA LYS A 226 -17.41 -5.62 0.63
C LYS A 226 -18.29 -4.40 0.33
N ASP A 227 -18.38 -3.48 1.28
CA ASP A 227 -19.19 -2.26 1.14
C ASP A 227 -18.62 -1.32 0.08
N GLU A 228 -17.27 -1.19 0.01
CA GLU A 228 -16.61 -0.42 -1.04
C GLU A 228 -16.91 -0.98 -2.43
N LEU A 229 -16.85 -2.30 -2.59
CA LEU A 229 -17.15 -2.95 -3.88
C LEU A 229 -18.63 -2.80 -4.24
N ALA A 230 -19.53 -2.93 -3.28
CA ALA A 230 -20.97 -2.73 -3.49
C ALA A 230 -21.29 -1.29 -3.91
N ALA A 231 -20.61 -0.30 -3.32
CA ALA A 231 -20.77 1.11 -3.66
C ALA A 231 -20.12 1.49 -5.01
N ASN A 232 -19.19 0.67 -5.51
CA ASN A 232 -18.42 0.91 -6.73
C ASN A 232 -18.44 -0.31 -7.67
N PRO A 233 -19.56 -0.60 -8.38
CA PRO A 233 -19.74 -1.85 -9.13
C PRO A 233 -18.76 -2.07 -10.28
N HIS A 234 -18.05 -1.05 -10.75
CA HIS A 234 -16.97 -1.17 -11.73
C HIS A 234 -15.72 -1.82 -11.15
N MET A 235 -15.50 -1.72 -9.82
CA MET A 235 -14.41 -2.34 -9.12
C MET A 235 -14.72 -3.82 -8.86
N LYS A 236 -13.87 -4.72 -9.32
CA LYS A 236 -14.03 -6.16 -9.15
C LYS A 236 -12.87 -6.71 -8.32
N PHE A 237 -13.17 -7.51 -7.34
CA PHE A 237 -12.14 -8.22 -6.57
C PHE A 237 -11.72 -9.51 -7.33
N ALA A 238 -10.46 -9.91 -7.22
CA ALA A 238 -9.96 -11.14 -7.81
C ALA A 238 -10.70 -12.36 -7.25
N THR A 239 -11.08 -13.27 -8.13
CA THR A 239 -11.77 -14.52 -7.77
C THR A 239 -10.89 -15.76 -7.95
N GLY A 240 -9.69 -15.57 -8.48
CA GLY A 240 -8.73 -16.64 -8.70
C GLY A 240 -7.35 -16.10 -9.09
N GLU A 241 -6.51 -17.01 -9.59
CA GLU A 241 -5.11 -16.74 -9.86
C GLU A 241 -4.87 -15.85 -11.10
N SER A 242 -5.77 -15.89 -12.09
CA SER A 242 -5.46 -15.38 -13.43
C SER A 242 -6.49 -14.42 -14.02
N ASP A 243 -7.59 -14.12 -13.34
CA ASP A 243 -8.56 -13.14 -13.80
C ASP A 243 -7.94 -11.74 -13.94
N ALA A 244 -8.38 -10.98 -14.93
CA ALA A 244 -7.84 -9.65 -15.23
C ALA A 244 -8.90 -8.56 -15.06
N GLY A 245 -8.46 -7.30 -14.91
CA GLY A 245 -9.34 -6.17 -14.61
C GLY A 245 -9.84 -6.18 -13.17
N VAL A 246 -9.09 -6.72 -12.24
CA VAL A 246 -9.49 -7.02 -10.86
C VAL A 246 -8.54 -6.41 -9.82
N ILE A 247 -9.00 -6.36 -8.57
CA ILE A 247 -8.21 -5.95 -7.41
C ILE A 247 -7.70 -7.20 -6.70
N VAL A 248 -6.41 -7.23 -6.43
CA VAL A 248 -5.72 -8.20 -5.57
C VAL A 248 -5.40 -7.49 -4.26
N SER A 249 -5.87 -8.02 -3.15
CA SER A 249 -5.64 -7.41 -1.83
C SER A 249 -5.58 -8.46 -0.73
N TYR A 250 -4.74 -8.21 0.25
CA TYR A 250 -4.64 -8.92 1.52
C TYR A 250 -3.82 -8.09 2.52
N ASN A 251 -3.94 -8.44 3.80
CA ASN A 251 -3.07 -8.02 4.90
C ASN A 251 -2.58 -9.28 5.59
N THR A 252 -1.33 -9.33 6.04
CA THR A 252 -0.73 -10.50 6.66
C THR A 252 -0.60 -10.33 8.16
N GLU A 253 -1.17 -11.26 8.92
CA GLU A 253 -1.14 -11.28 10.38
C GLU A 253 -0.76 -12.67 10.90
N GLY A 254 -0.24 -12.72 12.13
CA GLY A 254 -0.09 -13.96 12.88
C GLY A 254 -1.35 -14.28 13.69
N PRO A 255 -1.47 -15.55 14.21
CA PRO A 255 -2.64 -16.01 14.95
C PRO A 255 -3.02 -15.13 16.15
N LYS A 256 -2.03 -14.56 16.84
CA LYS A 256 -2.25 -13.74 18.04
C LYS A 256 -3.12 -12.48 17.78
N ASN A 257 -2.98 -11.84 16.60
CA ASN A 257 -3.84 -10.72 16.22
C ASN A 257 -5.31 -11.15 16.08
N VAL A 258 -5.53 -12.32 15.48
CA VAL A 258 -6.88 -12.88 15.32
C VAL A 258 -7.48 -13.27 16.67
N GLU A 259 -6.73 -14.02 17.51
CA GLU A 259 -7.16 -14.50 18.82
C GLU A 259 -7.54 -13.36 19.76
N GLN A 260 -6.78 -12.27 19.74
CA GLN A 260 -7.03 -11.09 20.57
C GLN A 260 -7.97 -10.07 19.94
N ASN A 261 -8.43 -10.30 18.71
CA ASN A 261 -9.12 -9.32 17.89
C ASN A 261 -8.40 -7.96 17.96
N ALA A 262 -7.07 -8.02 17.78
CA ALA A 262 -6.18 -6.88 17.97
C ALA A 262 -6.51 -5.76 17.00
N LYS A 263 -6.39 -4.51 17.47
CA LYS A 263 -6.54 -3.35 16.60
C LYS A 263 -5.40 -3.34 15.57
N ASN A 264 -5.77 -3.18 14.30
CA ASN A 264 -4.84 -2.98 13.21
C ASN A 264 -5.41 -1.88 12.30
N VAL A 265 -4.65 -0.80 12.08
CA VAL A 265 -5.15 0.41 11.39
C VAL A 265 -5.39 0.20 9.89
N VAL A 266 -4.82 -0.84 9.30
CA VAL A 266 -4.99 -1.18 7.87
C VAL A 266 -6.01 -2.29 7.64
N VAL A 267 -6.48 -2.95 8.72
CA VAL A 267 -7.50 -4.01 8.67
C VAL A 267 -8.87 -3.41 9.00
N LEU A 268 -9.68 -3.23 7.97
CA LEU A 268 -11.00 -2.61 8.09
C LEU A 268 -12.10 -3.66 8.23
N PRO A 269 -13.20 -3.35 8.97
CA PRO A 269 -14.36 -4.23 9.03
C PRO A 269 -14.93 -4.55 7.65
N GLY A 270 -15.27 -5.82 7.40
CA GLY A 270 -15.77 -6.27 6.10
C GLY A 270 -14.69 -6.42 5.02
N GLY A 271 -13.41 -6.37 5.41
CA GLY A 271 -12.27 -6.62 4.53
C GLY A 271 -12.35 -7.98 3.82
N ILE A 272 -11.77 -8.04 2.64
CA ILE A 272 -11.66 -9.25 1.81
C ILE A 272 -10.18 -9.46 1.51
N SER A 273 -9.73 -10.72 1.60
CA SER A 273 -8.38 -11.12 1.21
C SER A 273 -8.40 -12.28 0.23
N ILE A 274 -7.46 -12.29 -0.70
CA ILE A 274 -7.14 -13.46 -1.52
C ILE A 274 -5.80 -14.04 -1.05
N ASN A 275 -5.74 -15.36 -0.89
CA ASN A 275 -4.52 -16.03 -0.42
C ASN A 275 -3.44 -16.00 -1.50
N PRO A 276 -2.27 -15.38 -1.29
CA PRO A 276 -1.24 -15.22 -2.32
C PRO A 276 -0.49 -16.52 -2.66
N LEU A 277 -0.70 -17.61 -1.91
CA LEU A 277 -0.09 -18.91 -2.21
C LEU A 277 -0.97 -19.77 -3.11
N ASN A 278 -2.29 -19.84 -2.86
CA ASN A 278 -3.22 -20.69 -3.62
C ASN A 278 -4.29 -19.91 -4.42
N TRP A 279 -4.30 -18.59 -4.31
CA TRP A 279 -5.21 -17.67 -5.00
C TRP A 279 -6.69 -17.94 -4.76
N LYS A 280 -7.03 -18.42 -3.54
CA LYS A 280 -8.40 -18.65 -3.09
C LYS A 280 -8.86 -17.58 -2.11
N LEU A 281 -10.18 -17.37 -2.07
CA LEU A 281 -10.83 -16.44 -1.15
C LEU A 281 -11.42 -17.13 0.07
N ASP A 282 -11.44 -18.45 0.08
CA ASP A 282 -11.92 -19.28 1.19
C ASP A 282 -10.79 -19.61 2.19
N GLU A 283 -11.15 -20.26 3.29
CA GLU A 283 -10.22 -20.65 4.34
C GLU A 283 -9.39 -21.90 4.00
N THR A 284 -9.23 -22.24 2.71
CA THR A 284 -8.33 -23.33 2.30
C THR A 284 -6.91 -23.00 2.70
N TYR A 285 -6.34 -23.80 3.60
CA TYR A 285 -4.95 -23.68 4.03
C TYR A 285 -3.97 -23.91 2.88
N ALA A 286 -2.96 -23.07 2.78
CA ALA A 286 -1.85 -23.20 1.83
C ALA A 286 -0.55 -23.37 2.62
N PRO A 287 0.08 -24.56 2.59
CA PRO A 287 1.32 -24.83 3.32
C PRO A 287 2.50 -24.03 2.75
N ALA A 288 3.54 -23.82 3.57
CA ALA A 288 4.76 -23.12 3.18
C ALA A 288 5.45 -23.72 1.94
N SER A 289 5.20 -25.01 1.62
CA SER A 289 5.70 -25.63 0.39
C SER A 289 5.10 -25.04 -0.91
N MET A 290 4.00 -24.29 -0.82
CA MET A 290 3.44 -23.53 -1.93
C MET A 290 4.07 -22.13 -2.10
N ASN A 291 4.85 -21.69 -1.12
CA ASN A 291 5.61 -20.45 -1.21
C ASN A 291 6.79 -20.65 -2.18
N LYS A 292 6.89 -19.76 -3.17
CA LYS A 292 7.89 -19.85 -4.25
C LYS A 292 9.16 -19.05 -3.95
N GLY A 293 9.23 -18.45 -2.79
CA GLY A 293 10.39 -17.73 -2.29
C GLY A 293 10.04 -16.34 -1.75
N THR A 294 10.63 -16.07 -0.60
CA THR A 294 10.52 -14.85 0.18
C THR A 294 11.72 -13.94 -0.12
N TYR A 295 11.48 -12.67 -0.40
CA TYR A 295 12.53 -11.67 -0.58
C TYR A 295 13.12 -11.27 0.78
N ARG A 296 14.44 -11.24 0.85
CA ARG A 296 15.16 -10.71 2.02
C ARG A 296 16.32 -9.83 1.57
N THR A 297 16.42 -8.65 2.18
CA THR A 297 17.59 -7.77 1.99
C THR A 297 18.79 -8.36 2.72
N LYS A 298 19.97 -8.29 2.10
CA LYS A 298 21.23 -8.67 2.73
C LYS A 298 21.82 -7.53 3.55
N GLU A 299 22.89 -7.84 4.30
CA GLU A 299 23.64 -6.81 5.04
C GLU A 299 24.30 -5.79 4.11
N THR A 300 24.66 -6.19 2.89
CA THR A 300 25.19 -5.28 1.86
C THR A 300 24.04 -4.46 1.27
N PRO A 301 24.06 -3.13 1.36
CA PRO A 301 23.04 -2.29 0.77
C PRO A 301 22.84 -2.54 -0.72
N GLY A 302 21.58 -2.71 -1.12
CA GLY A 302 21.18 -2.99 -2.50
C GLY A 302 21.29 -4.46 -2.93
N GLU A 303 21.81 -5.34 -2.07
CA GLU A 303 21.78 -6.79 -2.31
C GLU A 303 20.58 -7.44 -1.63
N TYR A 304 20.04 -8.44 -2.28
CA TYR A 304 18.95 -9.27 -1.76
C TYR A 304 19.16 -10.74 -2.09
N GLU A 305 18.38 -11.58 -1.44
CA GLU A 305 18.29 -13.00 -1.73
C GLU A 305 16.85 -13.48 -1.67
N ILE A 306 16.56 -14.55 -2.37
CA ILE A 306 15.28 -15.25 -2.30
C ILE A 306 15.48 -16.51 -1.48
N LEU A 307 14.75 -16.58 -0.37
CA LEU A 307 14.84 -17.70 0.58
C LEU A 307 13.54 -18.49 0.58
N GLN A 308 13.66 -19.81 0.77
CA GLN A 308 12.52 -20.65 1.09
C GLN A 308 12.34 -20.66 2.61
N LEU A 309 11.44 -19.81 3.09
CA LEU A 309 11.12 -19.66 4.51
C LEU A 309 9.84 -20.41 4.86
N ASP A 310 9.63 -20.63 6.16
CA ASP A 310 8.40 -21.24 6.69
C ASP A 310 7.28 -20.20 6.78
N VAL A 311 6.78 -19.80 5.59
CA VAL A 311 5.67 -18.85 5.45
C VAL A 311 4.53 -19.55 4.73
N ASP A 312 3.54 -19.95 5.51
CA ASP A 312 2.26 -20.48 5.05
C ASP A 312 1.21 -19.38 4.94
N ALA A 313 0.00 -19.72 4.50
CA ALA A 313 -1.07 -18.74 4.41
C ALA A 313 -2.46 -19.38 4.49
N GLN A 314 -3.35 -18.77 5.26
CA GLN A 314 -4.76 -19.10 5.30
C GLN A 314 -5.60 -17.84 5.40
N VAL A 315 -6.65 -17.72 4.58
CA VAL A 315 -7.61 -16.62 4.73
C VAL A 315 -8.37 -16.79 6.04
N ASN A 316 -8.48 -15.74 6.82
CA ASN A 316 -9.45 -15.63 7.90
C ASN A 316 -10.63 -14.76 7.43
N LEU A 317 -11.74 -15.39 7.07
CA LEU A 317 -12.92 -14.71 6.50
C LEU A 317 -13.57 -13.73 7.47
N ALA A 318 -13.54 -14.02 8.77
CA ALA A 318 -14.17 -13.18 9.77
C ALA A 318 -13.45 -11.85 9.93
N ARG A 319 -12.12 -11.85 9.78
CA ARG A 319 -11.27 -10.67 9.93
C ARG A 319 -10.85 -10.06 8.59
N GLY A 320 -10.94 -10.82 7.48
CA GLY A 320 -10.57 -10.36 6.15
C GLY A 320 -9.05 -10.20 5.96
N VAL A 321 -8.25 -11.11 6.53
CA VAL A 321 -6.79 -11.10 6.49
C VAL A 321 -6.23 -12.46 6.05
N ILE A 322 -4.94 -12.50 5.73
CA ILE A 322 -4.15 -13.73 5.65
C ILE A 322 -3.50 -13.97 7.01
N VAL A 323 -3.67 -15.17 7.54
CA VAL A 323 -2.97 -15.64 8.74
C VAL A 323 -1.82 -16.54 8.31
N THR A 324 -0.61 -16.24 8.82
CA THR A 324 0.59 -17.08 8.69
C THR A 324 1.04 -17.57 10.06
N THR A 325 1.45 -18.84 10.13
CA THR A 325 1.99 -19.45 11.37
C THR A 325 3.52 -19.44 11.41
N THR A 326 4.14 -18.65 10.54
CA THR A 326 5.60 -18.50 10.49
C THR A 326 6.22 -18.18 11.86
N THR A 327 7.43 -18.70 12.08
CA THR A 327 8.23 -18.39 13.28
C THR A 327 9.12 -17.16 13.14
N LEU A 328 9.02 -16.45 12.02
CA LEU A 328 9.76 -15.21 11.79
C LEU A 328 9.36 -14.15 12.82
N PRO A 329 10.31 -13.28 13.22
CA PRO A 329 10.02 -12.24 14.20
C PRO A 329 9.04 -11.22 13.64
N VAL A 330 8.11 -10.77 14.47
CA VAL A 330 7.24 -9.62 14.20
C VAL A 330 8.08 -8.35 14.32
N THR A 331 8.06 -7.53 13.28
CA THR A 331 8.82 -6.27 13.22
C THR A 331 7.94 -5.03 13.25
N ASP A 332 6.65 -5.19 13.03
CA ASP A 332 5.68 -4.10 13.00
C ASP A 332 5.43 -3.50 14.38
N GLY A 333 5.07 -2.21 14.42
CA GLY A 333 4.73 -1.51 15.65
C GLY A 333 3.41 -1.98 16.24
N GLU A 334 3.43 -2.59 17.43
CA GLU A 334 2.26 -3.14 18.11
C GLU A 334 1.14 -2.11 18.32
N ASP A 335 1.48 -0.86 18.58
CA ASP A 335 0.51 0.24 18.81
C ASP A 335 -0.41 0.50 17.60
N PHE A 336 0.07 0.25 16.38
CA PHE A 336 -0.65 0.48 15.13
C PHE A 336 -1.23 -0.80 14.54
N PHE A 337 -0.49 -1.91 14.61
CA PHE A 337 -0.78 -3.12 13.85
C PHE A 337 -1.12 -4.34 14.72
N GLY A 338 -1.06 -4.18 16.06
CA GLY A 338 -1.27 -5.29 17.00
C GLY A 338 -0.01 -6.16 17.17
N PRO A 339 -0.08 -7.13 18.12
CA PRO A 339 1.10 -7.87 18.59
C PRO A 339 1.64 -8.93 17.62
N ALA A 340 1.00 -9.14 16.49
CA ALA A 340 1.42 -10.13 15.50
C ALA A 340 1.00 -9.70 14.09
N SER A 341 1.56 -8.61 13.59
CA SER A 341 1.40 -8.15 12.22
C SER A 341 2.68 -8.40 11.44
N PHE A 342 2.52 -8.69 10.13
CA PHE A 342 3.59 -8.80 9.16
C PHE A 342 3.33 -7.83 8.00
N HIS A 343 2.81 -6.65 8.34
CA HIS A 343 2.45 -5.63 7.36
C HIS A 343 3.64 -5.20 6.50
N GLU A 344 4.80 -4.98 7.11
CA GLU A 344 6.01 -4.62 6.37
C GLU A 344 6.51 -5.75 5.45
N ASP A 345 6.11 -6.99 5.69
CA ASP A 345 6.50 -8.18 4.93
C ASP A 345 5.43 -8.64 3.91
N ASP A 346 4.32 -7.91 3.76
CA ASP A 346 3.19 -8.31 2.89
C ASP A 346 3.64 -8.69 1.46
N TYR A 347 4.53 -7.90 0.83
CA TYR A 347 5.09 -8.22 -0.48
C TYR A 347 6.23 -9.24 -0.39
N GLN A 348 7.12 -9.08 0.59
CA GLN A 348 8.34 -9.85 0.72
C GLN A 348 8.06 -11.33 0.98
N PHE A 349 7.07 -11.65 1.83
CA PHE A 349 6.71 -13.03 2.16
C PHE A 349 6.29 -13.84 0.94
N PHE A 350 5.58 -13.21 0.01
CA PHE A 350 4.99 -13.88 -1.14
C PHE A 350 5.58 -13.43 -2.48
N TYR A 351 6.81 -12.93 -2.45
CA TYR A 351 7.44 -12.21 -3.54
C TYR A 351 7.38 -12.96 -4.89
N ASN A 352 7.86 -14.19 -4.95
CA ASN A 352 7.85 -14.96 -6.19
C ASN A 352 6.44 -15.44 -6.58
N ASN A 353 5.55 -15.65 -5.61
CA ASN A 353 4.14 -15.96 -5.91
C ASN A 353 3.45 -14.78 -6.59
N ILE A 354 3.71 -13.54 -6.13
CA ILE A 354 3.18 -12.32 -6.77
C ILE A 354 3.78 -12.15 -8.17
N LYS A 355 5.11 -12.31 -8.35
CA LYS A 355 5.76 -12.25 -9.67
C LYS A 355 5.09 -13.16 -10.68
N GLU A 356 4.88 -14.41 -10.32
CA GLU A 356 4.23 -15.39 -11.20
C GLU A 356 2.76 -15.03 -11.46
N ASN A 357 2.04 -14.53 -10.46
CA ASN A 357 0.68 -14.05 -10.59
C ASN A 357 0.57 -12.89 -11.58
N VAL A 358 1.50 -11.93 -11.52
CA VAL A 358 1.59 -10.81 -12.47
C VAL A 358 1.67 -11.33 -13.91
N VAL A 359 2.56 -12.30 -14.17
CA VAL A 359 2.70 -12.92 -15.50
C VAL A 359 1.39 -13.55 -15.98
N LYS A 360 0.70 -14.31 -15.10
CA LYS A 360 -0.56 -14.99 -15.45
C LYS A 360 -1.67 -13.99 -15.75
N ARG A 361 -1.82 -12.93 -14.96
CA ARG A 361 -2.84 -11.89 -15.21
C ARG A 361 -2.58 -11.11 -16.48
N ILE A 362 -1.31 -10.78 -16.78
CA ILE A 362 -0.92 -10.16 -18.06
C ILE A 362 -1.27 -11.06 -19.24
N ALA A 363 -0.99 -12.36 -19.14
CA ALA A 363 -1.31 -13.32 -20.21
C ALA A 363 -2.84 -13.41 -20.46
N THR A 364 -3.64 -13.50 -19.39
CA THR A 364 -5.10 -13.50 -19.49
C THR A 364 -5.64 -12.20 -20.07
N TYR A 365 -5.14 -11.05 -19.62
CA TYR A 365 -5.54 -9.76 -20.17
C TYR A 365 -5.31 -9.70 -21.70
N LYS A 366 -4.09 -10.08 -22.14
CA LYS A 366 -3.73 -10.09 -23.56
C LYS A 366 -4.59 -11.05 -24.38
N ALA A 367 -4.93 -12.21 -23.82
CA ALA A 367 -5.80 -13.20 -24.48
C ALA A 367 -7.25 -12.72 -24.66
N ASN A 368 -7.72 -11.83 -23.81
CA ASN A 368 -9.08 -11.27 -23.84
C ASN A 368 -9.20 -9.99 -24.67
N LEU A 369 -8.10 -9.48 -25.23
CA LEU A 369 -8.16 -8.35 -26.15
C LEU A 369 -8.88 -8.76 -27.45
N PRO A 370 -9.74 -7.90 -28.05
CA PRO A 370 -10.30 -8.15 -29.36
C PRO A 370 -9.18 -8.40 -30.38
N GLN A 371 -9.30 -9.49 -31.16
CA GLN A 371 -8.39 -9.79 -32.26
C GLN A 371 -8.63 -8.85 -33.43
#